data_cba00bfba86973bd57a5709239d86bda
#
_entry.id   cba00bfba86973bd57a5709239d86bda
#
_cell.length_a   1.000
_cell.length_b   1.000
_cell.length_c   1.000
_cell.angle_alpha   90.00
_cell.angle_beta   90.00
_cell.angle_gamma   90.00
#
_symmetry.space_group_name_H-M   'P 1'
#
loop_
_entity.id
_entity.type
_entity.pdbx_description
1 polymer ?
#
loop_
_entity_poly.entity_id
_entity_poly.type
_entity_poly.pdbx_seq_one_letter_code
_entity_poly.pdbx_strand_id
1 'polypeptide(L)'
;SVLMAGKKMSKSMGNIIPLREAVRKYGADPIRLTILISAELLQDADFNVEAINGIKNKLESMHENCAKTKSEEIPELEPEDKWIFSVLQNLASNVSQSMDKIRLREALHHILYDFDSELQWYLKRTKSKQRTNISGILHKILSSRVLMLSPFAPHIAEEIWEKLGNSELASKSVWPSSVEIEIDSKSIQTETLLKSIIDDINNILKVTKISP
;
A
#
# COMPACT_ATOMS: atom_id res chain seq x y z
N SER A 1 -0.41 9.76 -24.42
CA SER A 1 -1.82 9.50 -24.77
C SER A 1 -2.42 8.47 -23.80
N VAL A 2 -3.75 8.24 -23.89
CA VAL A 2 -4.40 7.16 -23.15
C VAL A 2 -4.79 6.07 -24.13
N LEU A 3 -4.38 4.85 -23.80
CA LEU A 3 -4.75 3.64 -24.53
C LEU A 3 -5.95 2.98 -23.86
N MET A 4 -6.65 2.10 -24.58
CA MET A 4 -7.63 1.17 -24.05
C MET A 4 -7.30 -0.22 -24.57
N ALA A 5 -6.93 -1.11 -23.67
CA ALA A 5 -6.43 -2.44 -23.99
C ALA A 5 -5.32 -2.42 -25.07
N GLY A 6 -4.33 -1.56 -24.89
CA GLY A 6 -3.19 -1.40 -25.80
C GLY A 6 -3.46 -0.64 -27.10
N LYS A 7 -4.70 -0.16 -27.33
CA LYS A 7 -5.07 0.58 -28.56
C LYS A 7 -5.39 2.03 -28.21
N LYS A 8 -4.94 2.97 -29.05
CA LYS A 8 -5.21 4.40 -28.89
C LYS A 8 -6.72 4.65 -28.82
N MET A 9 -7.17 5.35 -27.79
CA MET A 9 -8.55 5.81 -27.70
C MET A 9 -8.85 6.84 -28.80
N SER A 10 -9.88 6.59 -29.61
CA SER A 10 -10.36 7.56 -30.58
C SER A 10 -11.86 7.41 -30.85
N LYS A 11 -12.50 8.54 -31.21
CA LYS A 11 -13.94 8.54 -31.55
C LYS A 11 -14.22 7.67 -32.78
N SER A 12 -13.33 7.69 -33.77
CA SER A 12 -13.47 6.92 -34.99
C SER A 12 -13.39 5.40 -34.78
N MET A 13 -12.70 4.96 -33.73
CA MET A 13 -12.62 3.54 -33.35
C MET A 13 -13.70 3.10 -32.40
N GLY A 14 -14.55 3.99 -31.90
CA GLY A 14 -15.64 3.66 -30.97
C GLY A 14 -15.19 3.15 -29.61
N ASN A 15 -13.90 3.31 -29.25
CA ASN A 15 -13.32 2.79 -28.02
C ASN A 15 -13.08 3.88 -26.94
N ILE A 16 -13.86 4.97 -27.01
CA ILE A 16 -13.82 6.04 -26.01
C ILE A 16 -14.82 5.76 -24.90
N ILE A 17 -14.38 5.87 -23.66
CA ILE A 17 -15.26 5.95 -22.50
C ILE A 17 -15.23 7.40 -22.00
N PRO A 18 -16.37 8.11 -21.96
CA PRO A 18 -16.45 9.44 -21.37
C PRO A 18 -16.04 9.39 -19.90
N LEU A 19 -15.17 10.32 -19.46
CA LEU A 19 -14.66 10.34 -18.10
C LEU A 19 -15.78 10.32 -17.05
N ARG A 20 -16.87 11.04 -17.30
CA ARG A 20 -18.02 11.06 -16.38
C ARG A 20 -18.65 9.67 -16.18
N GLU A 21 -18.76 8.89 -17.24
CA GLU A 21 -19.29 7.53 -17.19
C GLU A 21 -18.33 6.58 -16.50
N ALA A 22 -17.03 6.70 -16.79
CA ALA A 22 -15.99 5.94 -16.13
C ALA A 22 -16.00 6.20 -14.61
N VAL A 23 -16.05 7.48 -14.18
CA VAL A 23 -16.10 7.85 -12.75
C VAL A 23 -17.36 7.33 -12.07
N ARG A 24 -18.52 7.40 -12.73
CA ARG A 24 -19.77 6.84 -12.18
C ARG A 24 -19.71 5.33 -11.98
N LYS A 25 -19.02 4.63 -12.88
CA LYS A 25 -18.97 3.17 -12.88
C LYS A 25 -17.89 2.62 -11.93
N TYR A 26 -16.73 3.24 -11.88
CA TYR A 26 -15.57 2.67 -11.22
C TYR A 26 -15.10 3.49 -9.99
N GLY A 27 -15.56 4.74 -9.85
CA GLY A 27 -15.07 5.69 -8.87
C GLY A 27 -13.88 6.51 -9.39
N ALA A 28 -13.67 7.69 -8.81
CA ALA A 28 -12.60 8.60 -9.23
C ALA A 28 -11.21 8.06 -8.87
N ASP A 29 -11.02 7.62 -7.62
CA ASP A 29 -9.72 7.18 -7.13
C ASP A 29 -9.20 5.91 -7.80
N PRO A 30 -10.00 4.84 -8.04
CA PRO A 30 -9.55 3.69 -8.80
C PRO A 30 -9.06 4.03 -10.21
N ILE A 31 -9.75 4.96 -10.90
CA ILE A 31 -9.34 5.42 -12.23
C ILE A 31 -8.02 6.19 -12.17
N ARG A 32 -7.90 7.14 -11.23
CA ARG A 32 -6.66 7.92 -11.03
C ARG A 32 -5.47 7.02 -10.80
N LEU A 33 -5.60 6.09 -9.85
CA LEU A 33 -4.53 5.15 -9.50
C LEU A 33 -4.17 4.23 -10.67
N THR A 34 -5.17 3.70 -11.40
CA THR A 34 -4.90 2.84 -12.55
C THR A 34 -4.11 3.58 -13.63
N ILE A 35 -4.47 4.81 -13.94
CA ILE A 35 -3.74 5.62 -14.93
C ILE A 35 -2.31 5.91 -14.45
N LEU A 36 -2.13 6.31 -13.18
CA LEU A 36 -0.83 6.63 -12.62
C LEU A 36 0.10 5.41 -12.49
N ILE A 37 -0.46 4.22 -12.23
CA ILE A 37 0.32 2.97 -12.13
C ILE A 37 0.65 2.41 -13.52
N SER A 38 -0.19 2.65 -14.53
CA SER A 38 0.00 2.06 -15.85
C SER A 38 1.17 2.64 -16.64
N ALA A 39 1.62 3.86 -16.32
CA ALA A 39 2.67 4.54 -17.06
C ALA A 39 3.49 5.50 -16.21
N GLU A 40 4.76 5.61 -16.53
CA GLU A 40 5.62 6.71 -16.05
C GLU A 40 5.41 7.99 -16.87
N LEU A 41 5.97 9.08 -16.37
CA LEU A 41 5.94 10.36 -17.08
C LEU A 41 6.47 10.18 -18.52
N LEU A 42 5.76 10.74 -19.50
CA LEU A 42 6.03 10.62 -20.94
C LEU A 42 5.68 9.27 -21.60
N GLN A 43 5.13 8.31 -20.88
CA GLN A 43 4.61 7.07 -21.45
C GLN A 43 3.10 7.17 -21.71
N ASP A 44 2.59 6.30 -22.57
CA ASP A 44 1.16 6.17 -22.79
C ASP A 44 0.53 5.35 -21.67
N ALA A 45 -0.45 5.93 -20.97
CA ALA A 45 -1.21 5.24 -19.95
C ALA A 45 -2.26 4.32 -20.57
N ASP A 46 -2.45 3.11 -20.02
CA ASP A 46 -3.47 2.17 -20.48
C ASP A 46 -4.68 2.13 -19.53
N PHE A 47 -5.86 2.39 -20.06
CA PHE A 47 -7.12 2.26 -19.36
C PHE A 47 -7.59 0.81 -19.44
N ASN A 48 -7.22 0.02 -18.43
CA ASN A 48 -7.55 -1.40 -18.35
C ASN A 48 -8.60 -1.64 -17.25
N VAL A 49 -9.76 -2.20 -17.62
CA VAL A 49 -10.88 -2.44 -16.71
C VAL A 49 -10.53 -3.46 -15.61
N GLU A 50 -9.76 -4.49 -15.94
CA GLU A 50 -9.34 -5.50 -14.97
C GLU A 50 -8.41 -4.88 -13.93
N ALA A 51 -7.47 -4.03 -14.37
CA ALA A 51 -6.59 -3.28 -13.47
C ALA A 51 -7.39 -2.34 -12.55
N ILE A 52 -8.42 -1.65 -13.07
CA ILE A 52 -9.29 -0.79 -12.25
C ILE A 52 -9.98 -1.60 -11.16
N ASN A 53 -10.53 -2.77 -11.48
CA ASN A 53 -11.19 -3.63 -10.50
C ASN A 53 -10.19 -4.16 -9.46
N GLY A 54 -8.97 -4.51 -9.87
CA GLY A 54 -7.90 -4.91 -8.96
C GLY A 54 -7.54 -3.80 -7.97
N ILE A 55 -7.39 -2.57 -8.44
CA ILE A 55 -7.14 -1.41 -7.59
C ILE A 55 -8.32 -1.14 -6.65
N LYS A 56 -9.55 -1.19 -7.17
CA LYS A 56 -10.76 -1.00 -6.35
C LYS A 56 -10.81 -2.00 -5.18
N ASN A 57 -10.64 -3.29 -5.46
CA ASN A 57 -10.63 -4.32 -4.42
C ASN A 57 -9.52 -4.08 -3.38
N LYS A 58 -8.36 -3.60 -3.82
CA LYS A 58 -7.25 -3.25 -2.92
C LYS A 58 -7.61 -2.08 -2.00
N LEU A 59 -8.21 -1.03 -2.52
CA LEU A 59 -8.68 0.12 -1.73
C LEU A 59 -9.78 -0.28 -0.74
N GLU A 60 -10.74 -1.10 -1.17
CA GLU A 60 -11.79 -1.64 -0.31
C GLU A 60 -11.21 -2.48 0.84
N SER A 61 -10.26 -3.37 0.54
CA SER A 61 -9.56 -4.16 1.56
C SER A 61 -8.78 -3.27 2.54
N MET A 62 -8.12 -2.23 2.06
CA MET A 62 -7.42 -1.26 2.91
C MET A 62 -8.39 -0.52 3.84
N HIS A 63 -9.51 -0.07 3.31
CA HIS A 63 -10.58 0.58 4.07
C HIS A 63 -11.16 -0.35 5.16
N GLU A 64 -11.46 -1.62 4.83
CA GLU A 64 -11.95 -2.61 5.79
C GLU A 64 -10.94 -2.90 6.90
N ASN A 65 -9.66 -2.99 6.55
CA ASN A 65 -8.60 -3.24 7.53
C ASN A 65 -8.43 -2.06 8.49
N CYS A 66 -8.54 -0.83 8.00
CA CYS A 66 -8.49 0.36 8.85
C CYS A 66 -9.68 0.42 9.83
N ALA A 67 -10.88 0.03 9.39
CA ALA A 67 -12.05 -0.01 10.25
C ALA A 67 -11.96 -1.00 11.43
N LYS A 68 -11.04 -1.97 11.35
CA LYS A 68 -10.80 -2.98 12.40
C LYS A 68 -9.75 -2.53 13.43
N THR A 69 -9.06 -1.44 13.20
CA THR A 69 -8.03 -0.92 14.11
C THR A 69 -8.59 0.18 15.00
N LYS A 70 -8.01 0.33 16.17
CA LYS A 70 -8.35 1.38 17.13
C LYS A 70 -7.10 2.17 17.50
N SER A 71 -7.28 3.46 17.75
CA SER A 71 -6.24 4.29 18.33
C SER A 71 -6.06 3.89 19.80
N GLU A 72 -5.16 2.97 20.03
CA GLU A 72 -4.79 2.47 21.35
C GLU A 72 -3.32 2.83 21.62
N GLU A 73 -2.93 2.79 22.90
CA GLU A 73 -1.54 2.97 23.28
C GLU A 73 -0.67 1.89 22.65
N ILE A 74 0.47 2.30 22.12
CA ILE A 74 1.46 1.39 21.54
C ILE A 74 2.16 0.66 22.70
N PRO A 75 2.12 -0.67 22.75
CA PRO A 75 2.77 -1.44 23.82
C PRO A 75 4.31 -1.34 23.72
N GLU A 76 5.02 -1.91 24.68
CA GLU A 76 6.46 -2.14 24.53
C GLU A 76 6.72 -2.93 23.25
N LEU A 77 7.64 -2.41 22.41
CA LEU A 77 7.88 -2.92 21.08
C LEU A 77 8.70 -4.22 21.11
N GLU A 78 8.12 -5.29 20.58
CA GLU A 78 8.79 -6.53 20.25
C GLU A 78 9.69 -6.38 18.99
N PRO A 79 10.64 -7.30 18.74
CA PRO A 79 11.52 -7.21 17.57
C PRO A 79 10.79 -7.06 16.23
N GLU A 80 9.68 -7.78 16.02
CA GLU A 80 8.87 -7.65 14.81
C GLU A 80 8.17 -6.30 14.69
N ASP A 81 7.84 -5.64 15.82
CA ASP A 81 7.26 -4.30 15.81
C ASP A 81 8.31 -3.26 15.39
N LYS A 82 9.53 -3.36 15.94
CA LYS A 82 10.66 -2.53 15.54
C LYS A 82 10.99 -2.72 14.07
N TRP A 83 10.91 -3.95 13.60
CA TRP A 83 11.11 -4.26 12.20
C TRP A 83 10.06 -3.59 11.30
N ILE A 84 8.75 -3.77 11.56
CA ILE A 84 7.71 -3.20 10.69
C ILE A 84 7.71 -1.67 10.72
N PHE A 85 8.06 -1.04 11.82
CA PHE A 85 8.24 0.40 11.88
C PHE A 85 9.47 0.86 11.09
N SER A 86 10.56 0.10 11.10
CA SER A 86 11.72 0.37 10.25
C SER A 86 11.38 0.25 8.77
N VAL A 87 10.57 -0.75 8.40
CA VAL A 87 10.03 -0.91 7.04
C VAL A 87 9.14 0.27 6.65
N LEU A 88 8.27 0.72 7.56
CA LEU A 88 7.40 1.88 7.34
C LEU A 88 8.20 3.17 7.10
N GLN A 89 9.27 3.37 7.85
CA GLN A 89 10.15 4.52 7.69
C GLN A 89 10.88 4.49 6.34
N ASN A 90 11.39 3.33 5.94
CA ASN A 90 11.97 3.14 4.61
C ASN A 90 10.94 3.38 3.51
N LEU A 91 9.70 2.91 3.68
CA LEU A 91 8.60 3.20 2.77
C LEU A 91 8.39 4.71 2.62
N ALA A 92 8.26 5.45 3.72
CA ALA A 92 8.05 6.89 3.68
C ALA A 92 9.20 7.63 2.98
N SER A 93 10.44 7.22 3.20
CA SER A 93 11.62 7.75 2.53
C SER A 93 11.59 7.47 1.02
N ASN A 94 11.31 6.22 0.62
CA ASN A 94 11.27 5.81 -0.79
C ASN A 94 10.14 6.53 -1.54
N VAL A 95 8.95 6.61 -0.95
CA VAL A 95 7.81 7.34 -1.53
C VAL A 95 8.15 8.81 -1.71
N SER A 96 8.73 9.47 -0.69
CA SER A 96 9.13 10.88 -0.78
C SER A 96 10.15 11.10 -1.90
N GLN A 97 11.20 10.27 -1.97
CA GLN A 97 12.21 10.36 -3.02
C GLN A 97 11.64 10.12 -4.42
N SER A 98 10.71 9.18 -4.56
CA SER A 98 10.05 8.91 -5.84
C SER A 98 9.15 10.07 -6.27
N MET A 99 8.43 10.69 -5.32
CA MET A 99 7.62 11.88 -5.58
C MET A 99 8.48 13.10 -5.97
N ASP A 100 9.59 13.35 -5.28
CA ASP A 100 10.53 14.44 -5.62
C ASP A 100 11.09 14.31 -7.03
N LYS A 101 11.25 13.08 -7.51
CA LYS A 101 11.70 12.75 -8.87
C LYS A 101 10.56 12.62 -9.88
N ILE A 102 9.31 12.89 -9.47
CA ILE A 102 8.08 12.72 -10.28
C ILE A 102 7.93 11.28 -10.82
N ARG A 103 8.39 10.29 -10.09
CA ARG A 103 8.21 8.86 -10.36
C ARG A 103 6.97 8.34 -9.66
N LEU A 104 5.80 8.79 -10.13
CA LEU A 104 4.53 8.57 -9.43
C LEU A 104 4.11 7.09 -9.43
N ARG A 105 4.41 6.36 -10.50
CA ARG A 105 4.19 4.91 -10.58
C ARG A 105 4.99 4.16 -9.52
N GLU A 106 6.28 4.50 -9.38
CA GLU A 106 7.17 3.89 -8.40
C GLU A 106 6.68 4.17 -6.96
N ALA A 107 6.32 5.43 -6.65
CA ALA A 107 5.75 5.80 -5.36
C ALA A 107 4.48 4.98 -5.04
N LEU A 108 3.56 4.86 -5.99
CA LEU A 108 2.34 4.08 -5.82
C LEU A 108 2.61 2.58 -5.67
N HIS A 109 3.61 2.05 -6.37
CA HIS A 109 4.00 0.65 -6.24
C HIS A 109 4.47 0.35 -4.81
N HIS A 110 5.31 1.22 -4.25
CA HIS A 110 5.75 1.11 -2.86
C HIS A 110 4.58 1.14 -1.87
N ILE A 111 3.62 2.07 -2.04
CA ILE A 111 2.46 2.22 -1.13
C ILE A 111 1.51 1.02 -1.23
N LEU A 112 1.20 0.55 -2.44
CA LEU A 112 0.09 -0.38 -2.68
C LEU A 112 0.52 -1.84 -2.73
N TYR A 113 1.76 -2.14 -3.12
CA TYR A 113 2.21 -3.52 -3.34
C TYR A 113 3.36 -3.95 -2.44
N ASP A 114 4.47 -3.22 -2.43
CA ASP A 114 5.64 -3.64 -1.67
C ASP A 114 5.34 -3.70 -0.19
N PHE A 115 4.69 -2.66 0.35
CA PHE A 115 4.35 -2.63 1.76
C PHE A 115 3.27 -3.65 2.17
N ASP A 116 2.38 -4.05 1.26
CA ASP A 116 1.38 -5.09 1.56
C ASP A 116 2.04 -6.43 1.93
N SER A 117 3.09 -6.82 1.22
CA SER A 117 3.80 -8.07 1.49
C SER A 117 4.46 -8.05 2.88
N GLU A 118 5.03 -6.91 3.26
CA GLU A 118 5.66 -6.72 4.56
C GLU A 118 4.61 -6.70 5.70
N LEU A 119 3.49 -6.04 5.48
CA LEU A 119 2.37 -6.02 6.44
C LEU A 119 1.78 -7.44 6.64
N GLN A 120 1.60 -8.21 5.56
CA GLN A 120 1.13 -9.60 5.68
C GLN A 120 2.14 -10.47 6.44
N TRP A 121 3.42 -10.27 6.22
CA TRP A 121 4.46 -10.96 6.99
C TRP A 121 4.36 -10.61 8.48
N TYR A 122 4.25 -9.33 8.83
CA TYR A 122 4.06 -8.88 10.19
C TYR A 122 2.85 -9.52 10.86
N LEU A 123 1.69 -9.52 10.19
CA LEU A 123 0.47 -10.15 10.70
C LEU A 123 0.64 -11.66 10.90
N LYS A 124 1.35 -12.35 10.01
CA LYS A 124 1.68 -13.77 10.17
C LYS A 124 2.57 -14.01 11.39
N ARG A 125 3.57 -13.17 11.60
CA ARG A 125 4.49 -13.24 12.76
C ARG A 125 3.74 -13.04 14.08
N THR A 126 2.94 -11.98 14.18
CA THR A 126 2.16 -11.67 15.40
C THR A 126 1.12 -12.74 15.69
N LYS A 127 0.45 -13.28 14.67
CA LYS A 127 -0.48 -14.39 14.80
C LYS A 127 0.20 -15.66 15.30
N SER A 128 1.38 -16.00 14.80
CA SER A 128 2.14 -17.17 15.25
C SER A 128 2.55 -17.09 16.73
N LYS A 129 2.73 -15.89 17.25
CA LYS A 129 3.01 -15.59 18.65
C LYS A 129 1.74 -15.38 19.49
N GLN A 130 0.54 -15.53 18.90
CA GLN A 130 -0.76 -15.30 19.54
C GLN A 130 -0.90 -13.90 20.16
N ARG A 131 -0.28 -12.88 19.56
CA ARG A 131 -0.35 -11.51 20.06
C ARG A 131 -1.71 -10.88 19.74
N THR A 132 -2.30 -10.21 20.73
CA THR A 132 -3.60 -9.53 20.62
C THR A 132 -3.48 -8.01 20.77
N ASN A 133 -2.37 -7.50 21.31
CA ASN A 133 -2.16 -6.10 21.65
C ASN A 133 -1.43 -5.31 20.52
N ILE A 134 -1.83 -5.52 19.27
CA ILE A 134 -1.19 -4.88 18.10
C ILE A 134 -2.04 -3.78 17.46
N SER A 135 -3.22 -3.49 18.02
CA SER A 135 -4.18 -2.55 17.42
C SER A 135 -3.59 -1.14 17.26
N GLY A 136 -2.94 -0.61 18.30
CA GLY A 136 -2.27 0.71 18.24
C GLY A 136 -1.12 0.76 17.22
N ILE A 137 -0.37 -0.34 17.09
CA ILE A 137 0.70 -0.46 16.09
C ILE A 137 0.11 -0.42 14.68
N LEU A 138 -0.92 -1.24 14.42
CA LEU A 138 -1.60 -1.28 13.12
C LEU A 138 -2.24 0.08 12.79
N HIS A 139 -2.86 0.73 13.77
CA HIS A 139 -3.43 2.06 13.60
C HIS A 139 -2.37 3.08 13.13
N LYS A 140 -1.20 3.12 13.77
CA LYS A 140 -0.09 4.01 13.38
C LYS A 140 0.42 3.72 11.97
N ILE A 141 0.60 2.43 11.65
CA ILE A 141 1.05 1.98 10.32
C ILE A 141 0.05 2.40 9.23
N LEU A 142 -1.24 2.10 9.44
CA LEU A 142 -2.28 2.38 8.45
C LEU A 142 -2.51 3.89 8.29
N SER A 143 -2.47 4.66 9.38
CA SER A 143 -2.54 6.12 9.33
C SER A 143 -1.42 6.72 8.47
N SER A 144 -0.18 6.30 8.67
CA SER A 144 0.96 6.76 7.87
C SER A 144 0.81 6.39 6.39
N ARG A 145 0.33 5.17 6.11
CA ARG A 145 0.09 4.70 4.74
C ARG A 145 -1.01 5.50 4.03
N VAL A 146 -2.10 5.82 4.73
CA VAL A 146 -3.20 6.64 4.20
C VAL A 146 -2.72 8.04 3.86
N LEU A 147 -1.91 8.67 4.71
CA LEU A 147 -1.31 9.97 4.42
C LEU A 147 -0.46 9.94 3.15
N MET A 148 0.37 8.90 2.96
CA MET A 148 1.15 8.73 1.73
C MET A 148 0.27 8.48 0.49
N LEU A 149 -0.88 7.86 0.65
CA LEU A 149 -1.84 7.61 -0.43
C LEU A 149 -2.66 8.85 -0.80
N SER A 150 -2.85 9.79 0.13
CA SER A 150 -3.79 10.92 -0.02
C SER A 150 -3.55 11.81 -1.26
N PRO A 151 -2.32 12.09 -1.74
CA PRO A 151 -2.12 12.87 -2.96
C PRO A 151 -2.62 12.16 -4.23
N PHE A 152 -2.63 10.85 -4.20
CA PHE A 152 -2.99 10.00 -5.34
C PHE A 152 -4.48 9.63 -5.37
N ALA A 153 -5.05 9.31 -4.23
CA ALA A 153 -6.43 8.85 -4.04
C ALA A 153 -7.11 9.62 -2.90
N PRO A 154 -7.40 10.92 -3.09
CA PRO A 154 -7.83 11.80 -2.01
C PRO A 154 -9.17 11.41 -1.38
N HIS A 155 -10.15 10.92 -2.17
CA HIS A 155 -11.47 10.64 -1.62
C HIS A 155 -11.46 9.46 -0.65
N ILE A 156 -10.86 8.34 -1.05
CA ILE A 156 -10.74 7.16 -0.18
C ILE A 156 -9.80 7.42 1.00
N ALA A 157 -8.74 8.20 0.80
CA ALA A 157 -7.81 8.55 1.87
C ALA A 157 -8.50 9.39 2.95
N GLU A 158 -9.30 10.40 2.60
CA GLU A 158 -10.06 11.20 3.56
C GLU A 158 -11.11 10.33 4.29
N GLU A 159 -11.83 9.45 3.58
CA GLU A 159 -12.81 8.55 4.20
C GLU A 159 -12.16 7.59 5.22
N ILE A 160 -11.00 7.00 4.87
CA ILE A 160 -10.26 6.14 5.79
C ILE A 160 -9.71 6.96 6.96
N TRP A 161 -9.20 8.16 6.71
CA TRP A 161 -8.63 9.04 7.71
C TRP A 161 -9.65 9.44 8.79
N GLU A 162 -10.88 9.76 8.39
CA GLU A 162 -12.00 10.01 9.30
C GLU A 162 -12.34 8.74 10.12
N LYS A 163 -12.38 7.56 9.49
CA LYS A 163 -12.64 6.29 10.19
C LYS A 163 -11.56 5.90 11.19
N LEU A 164 -10.33 6.34 10.97
CA LEU A 164 -9.24 6.19 11.93
C LEU A 164 -9.38 7.15 13.15
N GLY A 165 -10.44 7.97 13.19
CA GLY A 165 -10.76 8.85 14.32
C GLY A 165 -10.16 10.24 14.23
N ASN A 166 -9.64 10.64 13.06
CA ASN A 166 -9.09 11.97 12.88
C ASN A 166 -10.19 12.97 12.48
N SER A 167 -10.16 14.18 13.05
CA SER A 167 -11.14 15.24 12.80
C SER A 167 -10.72 16.22 11.71
N GLU A 168 -9.42 16.32 11.42
CA GLU A 168 -8.89 17.15 10.36
C GLU A 168 -8.72 16.35 9.06
N LEU A 169 -8.60 17.06 7.93
CA LEU A 169 -8.39 16.41 6.63
C LEU A 169 -7.00 15.78 6.54
N ALA A 170 -6.91 14.60 5.95
CA ALA A 170 -5.65 13.93 5.63
C ALA A 170 -4.73 14.84 4.80
N SER A 171 -5.30 15.57 3.84
CA SER A 171 -4.59 16.50 2.97
C SER A 171 -3.97 17.72 3.69
N LYS A 172 -4.39 18.00 4.93
CA LYS A 172 -3.81 19.04 5.80
C LYS A 172 -2.83 18.49 6.84
N SER A 173 -2.76 17.19 6.97
CA SER A 173 -1.91 16.53 7.96
C SER A 173 -0.44 16.54 7.55
N VAL A 174 0.44 16.41 8.53
CA VAL A 174 1.89 16.38 8.29
C VAL A 174 2.27 15.11 7.53
N TRP A 175 3.07 15.27 6.48
CA TRP A 175 3.60 14.16 5.71
C TRP A 175 4.45 13.25 6.60
N PRO A 176 4.32 11.92 6.51
CA PRO A 176 5.04 10.98 7.37
C PRO A 176 6.50 10.80 6.93
N SER A 177 7.25 11.92 6.84
CA SER A 177 8.66 11.94 6.40
C SER A 177 9.63 11.37 7.43
N SER A 178 9.24 11.39 8.71
CA SER A 178 9.97 10.75 9.79
C SER A 178 8.96 10.10 10.72
N VAL A 179 8.99 8.78 10.78
CA VAL A 179 8.35 8.07 11.88
C VAL A 179 9.27 8.30 13.08
N GLU A 180 8.73 8.74 14.21
CA GLU A 180 9.49 9.03 15.45
C GLU A 180 10.22 7.81 16.05
N ILE A 181 10.26 6.70 15.32
CA ILE A 181 10.85 5.42 15.74
C ILE A 181 12.12 5.20 14.94
N GLU A 182 13.23 5.04 15.65
CA GLU A 182 14.53 4.76 15.02
C GLU A 182 14.53 3.46 14.21
N ILE A 183 15.26 3.48 13.08
CA ILE A 183 15.47 2.28 12.27
C ILE A 183 16.29 1.27 13.08
N ASP A 184 15.69 0.11 13.34
CA ASP A 184 16.37 -1.00 14.01
C ASP A 184 16.99 -1.95 12.96
N SER A 185 18.26 -1.70 12.64
CA SER A 185 19.03 -2.52 11.68
C SER A 185 19.13 -3.99 12.10
N LYS A 186 19.13 -4.29 13.40
CA LYS A 186 19.20 -5.66 13.91
C LYS A 186 17.88 -6.41 13.61
N SER A 187 16.75 -5.78 13.86
CA SER A 187 15.44 -6.36 13.55
C SER A 187 15.27 -6.58 12.04
N ILE A 188 15.74 -5.65 11.20
CA ILE A 188 15.73 -5.80 9.73
C ILE A 188 16.54 -7.03 9.32
N GLN A 189 17.78 -7.17 9.80
CA GLN A 189 18.65 -8.31 9.47
C GLN A 189 18.04 -9.64 9.94
N THR A 190 17.47 -9.66 11.14
CA THR A 190 16.86 -10.86 11.73
C THR A 190 15.66 -11.32 10.90
N GLU A 191 14.73 -10.43 10.55
CA GLU A 191 13.55 -10.79 9.74
C GLU A 191 13.92 -11.13 8.30
N THR A 192 14.95 -10.50 7.72
CA THR A 192 15.48 -10.87 6.40
C THR A 192 16.05 -12.28 6.40
N LEU A 193 16.85 -12.64 7.40
CA LEU A 193 17.39 -13.98 7.56
C LEU A 193 16.27 -15.02 7.75
N LEU A 194 15.27 -14.70 8.58
CA LEU A 194 14.14 -15.60 8.83
C LEU A 194 13.33 -15.86 7.54
N LYS A 195 13.07 -14.83 6.74
CA LYS A 195 12.42 -14.97 5.43
C LYS A 195 13.22 -15.88 4.52
N SER A 196 14.53 -15.67 4.39
CA SER A 196 15.42 -16.49 3.57
C SER A 196 15.39 -17.95 4.00
N ILE A 197 15.49 -18.24 5.30
CA ILE A 197 15.45 -19.63 5.81
C ILE A 197 14.10 -20.29 5.48
N ILE A 198 12.99 -19.58 5.62
CA ILE A 198 11.66 -20.12 5.29
C ILE A 198 11.54 -20.39 3.80
N ASP A 199 12.06 -19.52 2.95
CA ASP A 199 12.05 -19.70 1.50
C ASP A 199 12.90 -20.90 1.09
N ASP A 200 14.08 -21.10 1.70
CA ASP A 200 14.95 -22.25 1.47
C ASP A 200 14.22 -23.54 1.89
N ILE A 201 13.61 -23.58 3.05
CA ILE A 201 12.81 -24.74 3.50
C ILE A 201 11.68 -25.03 2.50
N ASN A 202 10.92 -24.02 2.08
CA ASN A 202 9.83 -24.20 1.12
C ASN A 202 10.34 -24.74 -0.23
N ASN A 203 11.50 -24.30 -0.68
CA ASN A 203 12.14 -24.80 -1.90
C ASN A 203 12.56 -26.24 -1.76
N ILE A 204 13.17 -26.64 -0.63
CA ILE A 204 13.52 -28.02 -0.35
C ILE A 204 12.27 -28.92 -0.35
N LEU A 205 11.20 -28.52 0.34
CA LEU A 205 9.94 -29.27 0.39
C LEU A 205 9.33 -29.45 -1.01
N LYS A 206 9.36 -28.41 -1.84
CA LYS A 206 8.88 -28.50 -3.25
C LYS A 206 9.70 -29.49 -4.07
N VAL A 207 11.04 -29.47 -3.94
CA VAL A 207 11.94 -30.37 -4.69
C VAL A 207 11.81 -31.81 -4.21
N THR A 208 11.70 -32.02 -2.91
CA THR A 208 11.60 -33.37 -2.31
C THR A 208 10.20 -33.94 -2.37
N LYS A 209 9.16 -33.13 -2.76
CA LYS A 209 7.73 -33.49 -2.77
C LYS A 209 7.23 -34.00 -1.39
N ILE A 210 7.86 -33.59 -0.31
CA ILE A 210 7.43 -33.89 1.05
C ILE A 210 6.38 -32.82 1.43
N SER A 211 5.18 -33.25 1.82
CA SER A 211 4.17 -32.35 2.41
C SER A 211 4.53 -32.08 3.86
N PRO A 212 4.41 -30.83 4.35
CA PRO A 212 4.64 -30.49 5.74
C PRO A 212 3.60 -31.10 6.67
#